data_df767ff965e1ead894ec4b9cb11e2ccd
#
_entry.id   df767ff965e1ead894ec4b9cb11e2ccd
#
_cell.length_a   1.000
_cell.length_b   1.000
_cell.length_c   1.000
_cell.angle_alpha   90.00
_cell.angle_beta   90.00
_cell.angle_gamma   90.00
#
_symmetry.space_group_name_H-M   'P 1'
#
loop_
_entity.id
_entity.type
_entity.pdbx_description
1 polymer ?
#
loop_
_entity_poly.entity_id
_entity_poly.type
_entity_poly.pdbx_seq_one_letter_code
_entity_poly.pdbx_strand_id
1 'polypeptide(L)'
;MLLWLVIAYIAVSVAIGLYAATRVHNARDYIVAGRNLPFMFVLAMVFATWFGAETVLGISATFIDEGFRGLISDPLGASICLVLFGLVFARPLYRMNLLTLGDFFRMRYNRSTEVALSLAIIVSYLGWVGAQMAALGLVFNVLSDGAISMNEGVFIGAAVVLVYTLFGGMWSVAMTTFVQMIVIVLGLLYVTWLAGDMAGGFDNVIGKAAAEGKLDFMPTMDMLDILAWTAALLTMALGSIPQQDVFQRVNASKNERVAMWGTTIGGISYFFFAAVPLFLAYSATLIDPAMVERFMDEDSQLILPNLIIGYMPFAAQVVFFGALISVIMSTASGTLLAPSVTFSENILRGYWTDMTDRQLLLSTRLAVVAFTLIVAVYAVSTDATIHHMVESAYRVTLAGAFVPLTAGLFWKRANNLGATLAIVLGIGTWLFLELFVPEGDIEPQLYGLAVSALGMLIGGYLG
;
A
#
# COMPACT_ATOMS: atom_id res chain seq x y z
N MET A 1 12.36 28.37 2.86
CA MET A 1 13.25 27.95 1.77
C MET A 1 13.07 26.46 1.45
N LEU A 2 13.04 25.60 2.45
CA LEU A 2 12.86 24.14 2.29
C LEU A 2 11.58 23.80 1.51
N LEU A 3 10.42 24.36 1.88
CA LEU A 3 9.14 24.17 1.19
C LEU A 3 9.24 24.44 -0.33
N TRP A 4 9.92 25.50 -0.74
CA TRP A 4 10.04 25.83 -2.17
C TRP A 4 10.89 24.84 -2.97
N LEU A 5 11.91 24.25 -2.36
CA LEU A 5 12.70 23.19 -2.99
C LEU A 5 11.89 21.90 -3.13
N VAL A 6 11.07 21.57 -2.12
CA VAL A 6 10.15 20.44 -2.19
C VAL A 6 9.07 20.68 -3.23
N ILE A 7 8.50 21.89 -3.33
CA ILE A 7 7.55 22.23 -4.40
C ILE A 7 8.20 22.11 -5.79
N ALA A 8 9.44 22.57 -5.94
CA ALA A 8 10.18 22.43 -7.21
C ALA A 8 10.39 20.94 -7.56
N TYR A 9 10.72 20.10 -6.59
CA TYR A 9 10.84 18.66 -6.78
C TYR A 9 9.48 18.02 -7.17
N ILE A 10 8.39 18.39 -6.52
CA ILE A 10 7.04 17.96 -6.88
C ILE A 10 6.72 18.36 -8.33
N ALA A 11 7.02 19.61 -8.72
CA ALA A 11 6.80 20.08 -10.09
C ALA A 11 7.58 19.25 -11.13
N VAL A 12 8.83 18.85 -10.82
CA VAL A 12 9.61 17.95 -11.68
C VAL A 12 8.95 16.58 -11.76
N SER A 13 8.49 16.01 -10.64
CA SER A 13 7.80 14.72 -10.61
C SER A 13 6.51 14.75 -11.42
N VAL A 14 5.71 15.81 -11.29
CA VAL A 14 4.49 16.02 -12.09
C VAL A 14 4.84 16.17 -13.59
N ALA A 15 5.89 16.89 -13.93
CA ALA A 15 6.33 17.03 -15.33
C ALA A 15 6.74 15.68 -15.93
N ILE A 16 7.45 14.82 -15.19
CA ILE A 16 7.77 13.45 -15.61
C ILE A 16 6.49 12.64 -15.84
N GLY A 17 5.52 12.73 -14.94
CA GLY A 17 4.23 12.05 -15.07
C GLY A 17 3.42 12.52 -16.27
N LEU A 18 3.39 13.84 -16.54
CA LEU A 18 2.73 14.39 -17.71
C LEU A 18 3.46 14.04 -19.02
N TYR A 19 4.80 13.96 -18.99
CA TYR A 19 5.55 13.44 -20.13
C TYR A 19 5.19 11.97 -20.39
N ALA A 20 5.06 11.16 -19.36
CA ALA A 20 4.64 9.76 -19.50
C ALA A 20 3.22 9.64 -20.11
N ALA A 21 2.34 10.61 -19.89
CA ALA A 21 1.00 10.64 -20.46
C ALA A 21 1.00 10.66 -21.99
N THR A 22 2.07 11.11 -22.65
CA THR A 22 2.22 11.06 -24.11
C THR A 22 2.24 9.64 -24.67
N ARG A 23 2.43 8.62 -23.82
CA ARG A 23 2.44 7.21 -24.19
C ARG A 23 1.07 6.54 -24.09
N VAL A 24 0.06 7.27 -23.63
CA VAL A 24 -1.31 6.75 -23.45
C VAL A 24 -2.12 7.01 -24.70
N HIS A 25 -2.37 5.99 -25.50
CA HIS A 25 -3.15 6.04 -26.73
C HIS A 25 -4.53 5.37 -26.59
N ASN A 26 -4.68 4.45 -25.63
CA ASN A 26 -5.87 3.65 -25.41
C ASN A 26 -6.04 3.31 -23.91
N ALA A 27 -7.17 2.68 -23.54
CA ALA A 27 -7.44 2.31 -22.16
C ALA A 27 -6.42 1.30 -21.63
N ARG A 28 -5.93 0.36 -22.43
CA ARG A 28 -4.93 -0.62 -22.02
C ARG A 28 -3.58 0.03 -21.70
N ASP A 29 -3.17 1.06 -22.45
CA ASP A 29 -1.96 1.82 -22.12
C ASP A 29 -2.12 2.53 -20.79
N TYR A 30 -3.30 3.10 -20.54
CA TYR A 30 -3.64 3.79 -19.30
C TYR A 30 -3.68 2.84 -18.09
N ILE A 31 -4.28 1.66 -18.25
CA ILE A 31 -4.53 0.71 -17.15
C ILE A 31 -3.29 -0.12 -16.81
N VAL A 32 -2.58 -0.68 -17.80
CA VAL A 32 -1.46 -1.62 -17.62
C VAL A 32 -0.22 -1.27 -18.46
N ALA A 33 -0.04 0.00 -18.81
CA ALA A 33 1.09 0.49 -19.64
C ALA A 33 1.35 -0.35 -20.90
N GLY A 34 0.28 -0.82 -21.55
CA GLY A 34 0.34 -1.69 -22.72
C GLY A 34 1.06 -3.02 -22.50
N ARG A 35 1.34 -3.41 -21.26
CA ARG A 35 2.16 -4.58 -20.87
C ARG A 35 3.59 -4.54 -21.45
N ASN A 36 4.22 -3.38 -21.38
CA ASN A 36 5.53 -3.15 -22.00
C ASN A 36 6.62 -2.77 -20.99
N LEU A 37 6.34 -2.80 -19.68
CA LEU A 37 7.31 -2.34 -18.69
C LEU A 37 8.49 -3.32 -18.52
N PRO A 38 9.74 -2.83 -18.60
CA PRO A 38 10.93 -3.62 -18.38
C PRO A 38 11.12 -3.92 -16.89
N PHE A 39 12.02 -4.86 -16.58
CA PHE A 39 12.26 -5.38 -15.24
C PHE A 39 12.48 -4.30 -14.17
N MET A 40 13.34 -3.32 -14.42
CA MET A 40 13.66 -2.28 -13.43
C MET A 40 12.47 -1.39 -13.07
N PHE A 41 11.56 -1.14 -14.03
CA PHE A 41 10.32 -0.41 -13.75
C PHE A 41 9.36 -1.22 -12.90
N VAL A 42 9.21 -2.51 -13.21
CA VAL A 42 8.35 -3.40 -12.43
C VAL A 42 8.89 -3.57 -11.00
N LEU A 43 10.19 -3.78 -10.87
CA LEU A 43 10.87 -3.86 -9.57
C LEU A 43 10.64 -2.58 -8.75
N ALA A 44 10.85 -1.41 -9.35
CA ALA A 44 10.63 -0.12 -8.69
C ALA A 44 9.19 0.06 -8.25
N MET A 45 8.23 -0.25 -9.13
CA MET A 45 6.81 -0.13 -8.81
C MET A 45 6.37 -1.11 -7.72
N VAL A 46 6.86 -2.34 -7.76
CA VAL A 46 6.53 -3.36 -6.75
C VAL A 46 7.16 -3.01 -5.41
N PHE A 47 8.42 -2.61 -5.38
CA PHE A 47 9.08 -2.08 -4.18
C PHE A 47 8.27 -0.93 -3.57
N ALA A 48 7.87 0.06 -4.37
CA ALA A 48 7.11 1.21 -3.93
C ALA A 48 5.61 0.93 -3.72
N THR A 49 5.15 -0.31 -3.81
CA THR A 49 3.74 -0.66 -3.55
C THR A 49 3.38 -0.37 -2.11
N TRP A 50 4.19 -0.88 -1.19
CA TRP A 50 4.01 -0.68 0.26
C TRP A 50 5.08 0.19 0.90
N PHE A 51 6.11 0.62 0.17
CA PHE A 51 7.02 1.63 0.67
C PHE A 51 6.34 3.01 0.58
N GLY A 52 5.34 3.22 1.41
CA GLY A 52 4.49 4.40 1.50
C GLY A 52 4.75 5.21 2.77
N ALA A 53 3.82 6.13 3.08
CA ALA A 53 3.86 6.91 4.32
C ALA A 53 3.88 6.02 5.55
N GLU A 54 3.13 4.90 5.51
CA GLU A 54 3.07 3.90 6.56
C GLU A 54 4.44 3.35 6.92
N THR A 55 5.30 3.07 5.93
CA THR A 55 6.64 2.51 6.16
C THR A 55 7.62 3.54 6.75
N VAL A 56 7.51 4.81 6.39
CA VAL A 56 8.45 5.82 6.90
C VAL A 56 7.94 6.45 8.18
N LEU A 57 6.67 6.77 8.28
CA LEU A 57 6.09 7.48 9.43
C LEU A 57 5.38 6.53 10.39
N GLY A 58 4.57 5.58 9.87
CA GLY A 58 3.73 4.70 10.67
C GLY A 58 4.53 3.64 11.43
N ILE A 59 5.16 2.69 10.71
CA ILE A 59 5.89 1.59 11.37
C ILE A 59 7.13 2.06 12.15
N SER A 60 7.67 3.23 11.81
CA SER A 60 8.78 3.84 12.55
C SER A 60 8.40 4.14 13.99
N ALA A 61 7.21 4.70 14.22
CA ALA A 61 6.68 4.96 15.55
C ALA A 61 6.38 3.64 16.31
N THR A 62 5.73 2.68 15.63
CA THR A 62 5.46 1.35 16.19
C THR A 62 6.75 0.63 16.59
N PHE A 63 7.84 0.78 15.81
CA PHE A 63 9.13 0.18 16.18
C PHE A 63 9.72 0.78 17.46
N ILE A 64 9.60 2.07 17.66
CA ILE A 64 10.06 2.72 18.90
C ILE A 64 9.32 2.15 20.11
N ASP A 65 8.01 1.94 19.99
CA ASP A 65 7.16 1.44 21.08
C ASP A 65 7.31 -0.06 21.30
N GLU A 66 7.02 -0.85 20.26
CA GLU A 66 6.85 -2.31 20.36
C GLU A 66 8.05 -3.12 19.81
N GLY A 67 8.99 -2.48 19.13
CA GLY A 67 10.07 -3.18 18.41
C GLY A 67 9.55 -3.99 17.22
N PHE A 68 10.30 -5.04 16.83
CA PHE A 68 9.89 -5.90 15.71
C PHE A 68 8.61 -6.71 15.97
N ARG A 69 8.19 -6.89 17.21
CA ARG A 69 6.94 -7.61 17.53
C ARG A 69 5.71 -6.86 17.01
N GLY A 70 5.71 -5.54 17.04
CA GLY A 70 4.64 -4.71 16.47
C GLY A 70 4.65 -4.64 14.93
N LEU A 71 5.68 -5.17 14.27
CA LEU A 71 5.92 -5.01 12.83
C LEU A 71 5.76 -6.31 12.01
N ILE A 72 4.98 -7.26 12.51
CA ILE A 72 4.79 -8.53 11.82
C ILE A 72 3.96 -8.40 10.54
N SER A 73 2.95 -7.53 10.56
CA SER A 73 2.14 -7.24 9.37
C SER A 73 2.98 -6.54 8.30
N ASP A 74 3.70 -5.48 8.68
CA ASP A 74 4.54 -4.68 7.80
C ASP A 74 5.89 -4.37 8.50
N PRO A 75 7.04 -4.74 7.92
CA PRO A 75 7.30 -5.12 6.54
C PRO A 75 7.27 -6.63 6.23
N LEU A 76 7.15 -7.53 7.20
CA LEU A 76 7.28 -8.97 6.94
C LEU A 76 6.11 -9.51 6.12
N GLY A 77 4.88 -9.33 6.59
CA GLY A 77 3.67 -9.79 5.89
C GLY A 77 3.56 -9.21 4.48
N ALA A 78 3.84 -7.91 4.32
CA ALA A 78 3.88 -7.23 3.03
C ALA A 78 4.89 -7.87 2.07
N SER A 79 6.10 -8.13 2.54
CA SER A 79 7.15 -8.78 1.74
C SER A 79 6.76 -10.20 1.35
N ILE A 80 6.22 -10.98 2.28
CA ILE A 80 5.74 -12.34 2.01
C ILE A 80 4.62 -12.31 0.97
N CYS A 81 3.69 -11.35 1.05
CA CYS A 81 2.66 -11.17 0.01
C CYS A 81 3.28 -11.02 -1.38
N LEU A 82 4.22 -10.09 -1.55
CA LEU A 82 4.87 -9.85 -2.84
C LEU A 82 5.65 -11.06 -3.35
N VAL A 83 6.37 -11.75 -2.48
CA VAL A 83 7.11 -12.97 -2.83
C VAL A 83 6.15 -14.07 -3.23
N LEU A 84 5.08 -14.32 -2.46
CA LEU A 84 4.04 -15.29 -2.81
C LEU A 84 3.31 -14.91 -4.10
N PHE A 85 2.95 -13.62 -4.26
CA PHE A 85 2.33 -13.16 -5.50
C PHE A 85 3.24 -13.42 -6.70
N GLY A 86 4.51 -13.06 -6.60
CA GLY A 86 5.49 -13.26 -7.68
C GLY A 86 5.68 -14.73 -8.05
N LEU A 87 5.89 -15.60 -7.06
CA LEU A 87 6.21 -17.01 -7.30
C LEU A 87 4.98 -17.86 -7.65
N VAL A 88 3.82 -17.56 -7.06
CA VAL A 88 2.63 -18.43 -7.15
C VAL A 88 1.55 -17.83 -8.05
N PHE A 89 1.20 -16.56 -7.88
CA PHE A 89 0.05 -15.93 -8.52
C PHE A 89 0.38 -15.20 -9.83
N ALA A 90 1.55 -14.59 -9.94
CA ALA A 90 1.91 -13.74 -11.08
C ALA A 90 1.83 -14.48 -12.41
N ARG A 91 2.39 -15.69 -12.50
CA ARG A 91 2.42 -16.47 -13.74
C ARG A 91 1.04 -16.86 -14.25
N PRO A 92 0.14 -17.50 -13.47
CA PRO A 92 -1.19 -17.86 -13.95
C PRO A 92 -2.02 -16.62 -14.30
N LEU A 93 -2.00 -15.58 -13.47
CA LEU A 93 -2.76 -14.36 -13.74
C LEU A 93 -2.25 -13.60 -14.96
N TYR A 94 -0.92 -13.51 -15.14
CA TYR A 94 -0.32 -12.85 -16.29
C TYR A 94 -0.73 -13.51 -17.62
N ARG A 95 -0.81 -14.85 -17.66
CA ARG A 95 -1.21 -15.62 -18.86
C ARG A 95 -2.66 -15.39 -19.27
N MET A 96 -3.54 -15.04 -18.35
CA MET A 96 -4.95 -14.78 -18.62
C MET A 96 -5.19 -13.46 -19.37
N ASN A 97 -4.18 -12.57 -19.44
CA ASN A 97 -4.26 -11.30 -20.17
C ASN A 97 -5.40 -10.37 -19.74
N LEU A 98 -5.69 -10.32 -18.46
CA LEU A 98 -6.76 -9.56 -17.84
C LEU A 98 -6.33 -8.09 -17.59
N LEU A 99 -7.29 -7.18 -17.48
CA LEU A 99 -7.06 -5.79 -17.07
C LEU A 99 -7.18 -5.61 -15.56
N THR A 100 -8.07 -6.39 -14.95
CA THR A 100 -8.37 -6.30 -13.51
C THR A 100 -8.50 -7.68 -12.87
N LEU A 101 -8.42 -7.72 -11.52
CA LEU A 101 -8.80 -8.91 -10.77
C LEU A 101 -10.30 -9.21 -10.88
N GLY A 102 -11.14 -8.19 -11.04
CA GLY A 102 -12.57 -8.38 -11.30
C GLY A 102 -12.85 -9.21 -12.52
N ASP A 103 -12.07 -9.02 -13.61
CA ASP A 103 -12.19 -9.85 -14.83
C ASP A 103 -11.94 -11.34 -14.55
N PHE A 104 -10.96 -11.65 -13.66
CA PHE A 104 -10.72 -13.01 -13.21
C PHE A 104 -11.97 -13.61 -12.55
N PHE A 105 -12.57 -12.87 -11.60
CA PHE A 105 -13.75 -13.36 -10.88
C PHE A 105 -14.95 -13.56 -11.83
N ARG A 106 -15.14 -12.68 -12.81
CA ARG A 106 -16.15 -12.84 -13.85
C ARG A 106 -15.94 -14.09 -14.71
N MET A 107 -14.70 -14.31 -15.15
CA MET A 107 -14.36 -15.47 -16.01
C MET A 107 -14.45 -16.79 -15.25
N ARG A 108 -14.05 -16.80 -13.99
CA ARG A 108 -13.97 -18.02 -13.19
C ARG A 108 -15.29 -18.38 -12.52
N TYR A 109 -16.09 -17.38 -12.19
CA TYR A 109 -17.35 -17.50 -11.48
C TYR A 109 -18.47 -16.83 -12.29
N ASN A 110 -19.03 -15.75 -11.78
CA ASN A 110 -20.12 -15.03 -12.43
C ASN A 110 -20.07 -13.52 -12.19
N ARG A 111 -21.02 -12.80 -12.79
CA ARG A 111 -21.13 -11.34 -12.67
C ARG A 111 -21.36 -10.88 -11.23
N SER A 112 -22.15 -11.60 -10.44
CA SER A 112 -22.42 -11.22 -9.04
C SER A 112 -21.18 -11.31 -8.19
N THR A 113 -20.36 -12.34 -8.36
CA THR A 113 -19.06 -12.50 -7.70
C THR A 113 -18.09 -11.40 -8.11
N GLU A 114 -18.03 -11.07 -9.41
CA GLU A 114 -17.21 -9.96 -9.91
C GLU A 114 -17.58 -8.64 -9.21
N VAL A 115 -18.86 -8.28 -9.19
CA VAL A 115 -19.33 -7.02 -8.59
C VAL A 115 -19.06 -6.99 -7.09
N ALA A 116 -19.39 -8.06 -6.37
CA ALA A 116 -19.20 -8.13 -4.92
C ALA A 116 -17.73 -7.96 -4.52
N LEU A 117 -16.82 -8.70 -5.18
CA LEU A 117 -15.40 -8.61 -4.88
C LEU A 117 -14.77 -7.32 -5.39
N SER A 118 -15.21 -6.79 -6.54
CA SER A 118 -14.77 -5.49 -7.01
C SER A 118 -15.14 -4.36 -6.04
N LEU A 119 -16.35 -4.39 -5.47
CA LEU A 119 -16.76 -3.43 -4.43
C LEU A 119 -15.94 -3.58 -3.15
N ALA A 120 -15.69 -4.80 -2.68
CA ALA A 120 -14.85 -5.06 -1.52
C ALA A 120 -13.43 -4.52 -1.73
N ILE A 121 -12.83 -4.76 -2.91
CA ILE A 121 -11.53 -4.24 -3.29
C ILE A 121 -11.55 -2.69 -3.34
N ILE A 122 -12.54 -2.06 -3.97
CA ILE A 122 -12.63 -0.60 -4.06
C ILE A 122 -12.70 0.03 -2.66
N VAL A 123 -13.54 -0.52 -1.78
CA VAL A 123 -13.71 0.00 -0.41
C VAL A 123 -12.41 -0.14 0.38
N SER A 124 -11.65 -1.22 0.21
CA SER A 124 -10.37 -1.40 0.90
C SER A 124 -9.35 -0.29 0.62
N TYR A 125 -9.42 0.37 -0.54
CA TYR A 125 -8.51 1.46 -0.87
C TYR A 125 -8.84 2.80 -0.17
N LEU A 126 -10.02 2.97 0.43
CA LEU A 126 -10.37 4.22 1.11
C LEU A 126 -9.38 4.55 2.23
N GLY A 127 -9.09 3.57 3.09
CA GLY A 127 -8.12 3.73 4.17
C GLY A 127 -6.71 3.97 3.64
N TRP A 128 -6.25 3.12 2.73
CA TRP A 128 -4.86 3.20 2.26
C TRP A 128 -4.55 4.49 1.50
N VAL A 129 -5.40 4.88 0.54
CA VAL A 129 -5.19 6.16 -0.17
C VAL A 129 -5.40 7.35 0.78
N GLY A 130 -6.35 7.25 1.71
CA GLY A 130 -6.58 8.26 2.76
C GLY A 130 -5.32 8.50 3.59
N ALA A 131 -4.64 7.44 3.99
CA ALA A 131 -3.37 7.51 4.72
C ALA A 131 -2.29 8.30 3.95
N GLN A 132 -2.15 8.05 2.63
CA GLN A 132 -1.20 8.80 1.81
C GLN A 132 -1.59 10.29 1.70
N MET A 133 -2.88 10.60 1.59
CA MET A 133 -3.36 11.99 1.55
C MET A 133 -3.12 12.70 2.88
N ALA A 134 -3.40 12.03 4.00
CA ALA A 134 -3.11 12.56 5.35
C ALA A 134 -1.61 12.82 5.53
N ALA A 135 -0.75 11.92 5.07
CA ALA A 135 0.70 12.09 5.10
C ALA A 135 1.18 13.29 4.27
N LEU A 136 0.59 13.54 3.09
CA LEU A 136 0.87 14.76 2.32
C LEU A 136 0.45 16.00 3.10
N GLY A 137 -0.71 15.97 3.75
CA GLY A 137 -1.18 17.04 4.63
C GLY A 137 -0.17 17.35 5.74
N LEU A 138 0.29 16.32 6.44
CA LEU A 138 1.30 16.43 7.50
C LEU A 138 2.60 17.04 6.98
N VAL A 139 3.11 16.57 5.84
CA VAL A 139 4.36 17.09 5.26
C VAL A 139 4.23 18.56 4.87
N PHE A 140 3.13 18.98 4.23
CA PHE A 140 2.92 20.39 3.89
C PHE A 140 2.75 21.26 5.12
N ASN A 141 2.07 20.78 6.16
CA ASN A 141 1.93 21.49 7.44
C ASN A 141 3.28 21.71 8.10
N VAL A 142 4.09 20.66 8.24
CA VAL A 142 5.42 20.71 8.83
C VAL A 142 6.36 21.63 8.03
N LEU A 143 6.39 21.49 6.70
CA LEU A 143 7.28 22.29 5.83
C LEU A 143 6.91 23.77 5.76
N SER A 144 5.67 24.12 6.05
CA SER A 144 5.17 25.50 6.06
C SER A 144 5.18 26.13 7.45
N ASP A 145 5.67 25.41 8.47
CA ASP A 145 5.63 25.84 9.86
C ASP A 145 4.19 26.18 10.33
N GLY A 146 3.23 25.32 9.93
CA GLY A 146 1.82 25.48 10.25
C GLY A 146 1.06 26.50 9.39
N ALA A 147 1.72 27.19 8.45
CA ALA A 147 1.05 28.18 7.57
C ALA A 147 0.03 27.52 6.62
N ILE A 148 0.25 26.26 6.24
CA ILE A 148 -0.70 25.40 5.53
C ILE A 148 -1.26 24.45 6.59
N SER A 149 -2.57 24.49 6.81
CA SER A 149 -3.23 23.55 7.73
C SER A 149 -3.16 22.12 7.19
N MET A 150 -3.32 21.12 8.07
CA MET A 150 -3.39 19.69 7.67
C MET A 150 -4.40 19.48 6.54
N ASN A 151 -5.63 20.02 6.69
CA ASN A 151 -6.70 19.84 5.72
C ASN A 151 -6.37 20.47 4.36
N GLU A 152 -5.82 21.69 4.36
CA GLU A 152 -5.38 22.33 3.12
C GLU A 152 -4.26 21.51 2.45
N GLY A 153 -3.31 21.01 3.23
CA GLY A 153 -2.24 20.14 2.74
C GLY A 153 -2.75 18.85 2.12
N VAL A 154 -3.77 18.22 2.69
CA VAL A 154 -4.46 17.05 2.11
C VAL A 154 -5.02 17.36 0.73
N PHE A 155 -5.75 18.47 0.56
CA PHE A 155 -6.32 18.85 -0.75
C PHE A 155 -5.24 19.24 -1.75
N ILE A 156 -4.18 19.92 -1.34
CA ILE A 156 -3.04 20.24 -2.20
C ILE A 156 -2.37 18.95 -2.67
N GLY A 157 -2.08 18.03 -1.75
CA GLY A 157 -1.47 16.74 -2.06
C GLY A 157 -2.33 15.90 -3.00
N ALA A 158 -3.64 15.82 -2.72
CA ALA A 158 -4.61 15.14 -3.57
C ALA A 158 -4.63 15.70 -4.99
N ALA A 159 -4.62 17.04 -5.14
CA ALA A 159 -4.58 17.70 -6.44
C ALA A 159 -3.28 17.39 -7.21
N VAL A 160 -2.13 17.37 -6.51
CA VAL A 160 -0.83 17.04 -7.11
C VAL A 160 -0.84 15.62 -7.66
N VAL A 161 -1.25 14.63 -6.86
CA VAL A 161 -1.31 13.22 -7.27
C VAL A 161 -2.32 13.02 -8.39
N LEU A 162 -3.48 13.69 -8.30
CA LEU A 162 -4.52 13.64 -9.31
C LEU A 162 -4.01 14.06 -10.69
N VAL A 163 -3.30 15.17 -10.78
CA VAL A 163 -2.92 15.76 -12.09
C VAL A 163 -2.16 14.77 -12.96
N TYR A 164 -1.10 14.15 -12.47
CA TYR A 164 -0.32 13.26 -13.34
C TYR A 164 -0.93 11.85 -13.47
N THR A 165 -1.65 11.38 -12.43
CA THR A 165 -2.37 10.09 -12.50
C THR A 165 -3.51 10.15 -13.50
N LEU A 166 -4.26 11.26 -13.53
CA LEU A 166 -5.40 11.50 -14.42
C LEU A 166 -5.01 11.39 -15.90
N PHE A 167 -3.87 11.93 -16.29
CA PHE A 167 -3.48 11.95 -17.69
C PHE A 167 -2.68 10.72 -18.12
N GLY A 168 -1.80 10.21 -17.27
CA GLY A 168 -0.84 9.19 -17.65
C GLY A 168 -1.11 7.79 -17.13
N GLY A 169 -2.00 7.61 -16.14
CA GLY A 169 -2.32 6.29 -15.58
C GLY A 169 -1.07 5.50 -15.20
N MET A 170 -1.04 4.21 -15.57
CA MET A 170 0.07 3.31 -15.24
C MET A 170 1.43 3.73 -15.84
N TRP A 171 1.45 4.40 -17.00
CA TRP A 171 2.70 4.94 -17.55
C TRP A 171 3.28 6.05 -16.67
N SER A 172 2.43 6.96 -16.17
CA SER A 172 2.88 7.98 -15.22
C SER A 172 3.35 7.35 -13.92
N VAL A 173 2.56 6.42 -13.34
CA VAL A 173 2.96 5.68 -12.14
C VAL A 173 4.34 5.04 -12.34
N ALA A 174 4.56 4.33 -13.45
CA ALA A 174 5.82 3.62 -13.69
C ALA A 174 7.02 4.56 -13.81
N MET A 175 6.90 5.65 -14.60
CA MET A 175 8.01 6.56 -14.84
C MET A 175 8.35 7.42 -13.62
N THR A 176 7.34 7.94 -12.93
CA THR A 176 7.58 8.72 -11.71
C THR A 176 8.13 7.85 -10.59
N THR A 177 7.55 6.67 -10.35
CA THR A 177 8.01 5.75 -9.31
C THR A 177 9.44 5.28 -9.55
N PHE A 178 9.85 5.04 -10.80
CA PHE A 178 11.23 4.66 -11.10
C PHE A 178 12.24 5.75 -10.68
N VAL A 179 11.95 7.01 -10.97
CA VAL A 179 12.79 8.15 -10.57
C VAL A 179 12.71 8.34 -9.05
N GLN A 180 11.51 8.30 -8.49
CA GLN A 180 11.26 8.44 -7.06
C GLN A 180 11.97 7.37 -6.24
N MET A 181 12.01 6.11 -6.71
CA MET A 181 12.75 5.03 -6.02
C MET A 181 14.24 5.36 -5.87
N ILE A 182 14.86 5.98 -6.88
CA ILE A 182 16.28 6.40 -6.79
C ILE A 182 16.44 7.45 -5.69
N VAL A 183 15.54 8.43 -5.64
CA VAL A 183 15.54 9.48 -4.61
C VAL A 183 15.29 8.89 -3.22
N ILE A 184 14.34 7.96 -3.09
CA ILE A 184 14.03 7.26 -1.83
C ILE A 184 15.26 6.51 -1.33
N VAL A 185 15.84 5.64 -2.16
CA VAL A 185 16.95 4.79 -1.74
C VAL A 185 18.16 5.63 -1.34
N LEU A 186 18.61 6.53 -2.22
CA LEU A 186 19.80 7.34 -1.95
C LEU A 186 19.54 8.35 -0.82
N GLY A 187 18.36 8.94 -0.78
CA GLY A 187 17.99 9.95 0.21
C GLY A 187 17.89 9.37 1.62
N LEU A 188 17.15 8.29 1.79
CA LEU A 188 17.00 7.67 3.11
C LEU A 188 18.32 7.06 3.61
N LEU A 189 19.11 6.41 2.75
CA LEU A 189 20.43 5.90 3.15
C LEU A 189 21.36 7.03 3.63
N TYR A 190 21.38 8.16 2.91
CA TYR A 190 22.19 9.32 3.31
C TYR A 190 21.78 9.88 4.67
N VAL A 191 20.47 10.08 4.88
CA VAL A 191 19.95 10.63 6.13
C VAL A 191 20.15 9.64 7.28
N THR A 192 19.95 8.36 7.05
CA THR A 192 20.17 7.29 8.03
C THR A 192 21.65 7.19 8.42
N TRP A 193 22.56 7.38 7.47
CA TRP A 193 23.99 7.44 7.77
C TRP A 193 24.33 8.61 8.69
N LEU A 194 23.78 9.79 8.43
CA LEU A 194 23.98 10.96 9.30
C LEU A 194 23.39 10.73 10.71
N ALA A 195 22.17 10.19 10.80
CA ALA A 195 21.53 9.89 12.07
C ALA A 195 22.32 8.86 12.89
N GLY A 196 22.82 7.83 12.23
CA GLY A 196 23.68 6.83 12.86
C GLY A 196 24.95 7.41 13.45
N ASP A 197 25.61 8.31 12.73
CA ASP A 197 26.79 9.02 13.21
C ASP A 197 26.46 9.89 14.44
N MET A 198 25.39 10.65 14.40
CA MET A 198 24.89 11.49 15.50
C MET A 198 24.47 10.67 16.72
N ALA A 199 23.96 9.47 16.53
CA ALA A 199 23.54 8.55 17.60
C ALA A 199 24.71 7.75 18.21
N GLY A 200 25.95 8.05 17.83
CA GLY A 200 27.16 7.39 18.35
C GLY A 200 27.59 6.15 17.56
N GLY A 201 27.15 6.02 16.32
CA GLY A 201 27.53 4.94 15.38
C GLY A 201 26.49 3.83 15.27
N PHE A 202 26.54 3.11 14.16
CA PHE A 202 25.58 2.03 13.85
C PHE A 202 25.59 0.92 14.92
N ASP A 203 26.76 0.54 15.41
CA ASP A 203 26.89 -0.49 16.45
C ASP A 203 26.23 -0.07 17.77
N ASN A 204 26.28 1.21 18.12
CA ASN A 204 25.65 1.75 19.32
C ASN A 204 24.11 1.68 19.20
N VAL A 205 23.57 2.09 18.05
CA VAL A 205 22.11 2.08 17.77
C VAL A 205 21.58 0.64 17.82
N ILE A 206 22.21 -0.27 17.07
CA ILE A 206 21.79 -1.68 17.01
C ILE A 206 21.99 -2.36 18.37
N GLY A 207 23.12 -2.11 19.04
CA GLY A 207 23.41 -2.71 20.35
C GLY A 207 22.40 -2.30 21.42
N LYS A 208 21.99 -1.03 21.46
CA LYS A 208 20.97 -0.55 22.40
C LYS A 208 19.59 -1.11 22.06
N ALA A 209 19.18 -1.10 20.78
CA ALA A 209 17.92 -1.68 20.34
C ALA A 209 17.83 -3.19 20.73
N ALA A 210 18.94 -3.92 20.56
CA ALA A 210 19.03 -5.32 20.98
C ALA A 210 18.94 -5.48 22.51
N ALA A 211 19.63 -4.64 23.28
CA ALA A 211 19.61 -4.67 24.75
C ALA A 211 18.22 -4.36 25.33
N GLU A 212 17.42 -3.53 24.63
CA GLU A 212 16.04 -3.21 25.00
C GLU A 212 15.01 -4.22 24.47
N GLY A 213 15.45 -5.29 23.79
CA GLY A 213 14.57 -6.31 23.22
C GLY A 213 13.78 -5.85 21.98
N LYS A 214 14.11 -4.69 21.39
CA LYS A 214 13.40 -4.17 20.21
C LYS A 214 13.64 -5.02 18.94
N LEU A 215 14.68 -5.84 18.94
CA LEU A 215 14.99 -6.74 17.82
C LEU A 215 14.35 -8.14 17.98
N ASP A 216 13.61 -8.37 19.06
CA ASP A 216 12.88 -9.62 19.28
C ASP A 216 11.71 -9.72 18.29
N PHE A 217 11.76 -10.76 17.48
CA PHE A 217 10.84 -10.92 16.34
C PHE A 217 9.80 -12.02 16.57
N MET A 218 10.17 -13.07 17.31
CA MET A 218 9.29 -14.21 17.54
C MET A 218 8.29 -13.94 18.65
N PRO A 219 7.07 -14.51 18.55
CA PRO A 219 6.12 -14.45 19.65
C PRO A 219 6.65 -15.17 20.89
N THR A 220 6.09 -14.87 22.04
CA THR A 220 6.31 -15.67 23.24
C THR A 220 5.68 -17.06 23.07
N MET A 221 5.98 -17.99 24.01
CA MET A 221 5.36 -19.34 23.97
C MET A 221 3.91 -19.34 24.48
N ASP A 222 3.30 -18.16 24.67
CA ASP A 222 1.88 -18.05 24.99
C ASP A 222 1.03 -18.24 23.72
N MET A 223 -0.05 -19.01 23.85
CA MET A 223 -0.93 -19.33 22.74
C MET A 223 -1.60 -18.09 22.14
N LEU A 224 -1.98 -17.11 22.97
CA LEU A 224 -2.63 -15.91 22.51
C LEU A 224 -1.67 -15.01 21.73
N ASP A 225 -0.42 -14.89 22.18
CA ASP A 225 0.62 -14.15 21.49
C ASP A 225 0.97 -14.80 20.13
N ILE A 226 1.03 -16.13 20.07
CA ILE A 226 1.20 -16.88 18.80
C ILE A 226 0.03 -16.62 17.84
N LEU A 227 -1.19 -16.59 18.34
CA LEU A 227 -2.37 -16.33 17.52
C LEU A 227 -2.40 -14.89 17.00
N ALA A 228 -2.10 -13.90 17.85
CA ALA A 228 -2.01 -12.49 17.46
C ALA A 228 -0.90 -12.27 16.42
N TRP A 229 0.29 -12.84 16.65
CA TRP A 229 1.41 -12.82 15.70
C TRP A 229 1.03 -13.44 14.35
N THR A 230 0.36 -14.58 14.37
CA THR A 230 -0.10 -15.27 13.17
C THR A 230 -1.19 -14.45 12.46
N ALA A 231 -2.08 -13.81 13.21
CA ALA A 231 -3.11 -12.93 12.67
C ALA A 231 -2.52 -11.74 11.91
N ALA A 232 -1.61 -11.01 12.54
CA ALA A 232 -0.92 -9.89 11.93
C ALA A 232 -0.20 -10.30 10.63
N LEU A 233 0.53 -11.43 10.67
CA LEU A 233 1.21 -11.98 9.51
C LEU A 233 0.25 -12.32 8.37
N LEU A 234 -0.81 -13.09 8.64
CA LEU A 234 -1.74 -13.56 7.62
C LEU A 234 -2.58 -12.42 7.04
N THR A 235 -2.94 -11.43 7.86
CA THR A 235 -3.74 -10.28 7.41
C THR A 235 -3.04 -9.56 6.26
N MET A 236 -1.78 -9.24 6.41
CA MET A 236 -1.02 -8.57 5.36
C MET A 236 -0.54 -9.54 4.27
N ALA A 237 0.02 -10.70 4.64
CA ALA A 237 0.60 -11.64 3.68
C ALA A 237 -0.42 -12.23 2.72
N LEU A 238 -1.64 -12.52 3.17
CA LEU A 238 -2.68 -13.13 2.35
C LEU A 238 -3.75 -12.12 1.92
N GLY A 239 -4.15 -11.20 2.81
CA GLY A 239 -5.17 -10.20 2.53
C GLY A 239 -4.76 -9.21 1.43
N SER A 240 -3.46 -8.98 1.26
CA SER A 240 -2.94 -8.10 0.20
C SER A 240 -2.79 -8.78 -1.16
N ILE A 241 -2.88 -10.12 -1.25
CA ILE A 241 -2.79 -10.83 -2.52
C ILE A 241 -3.92 -10.42 -3.51
N PRO A 242 -5.21 -10.31 -3.10
CA PRO A 242 -6.26 -9.91 -4.00
C PRO A 242 -6.37 -8.38 -4.21
N GLN A 243 -5.27 -7.64 -4.06
CA GLN A 243 -5.25 -6.21 -4.29
C GLN A 243 -4.98 -5.87 -5.77
N GLN A 244 -5.80 -4.96 -6.29
CA GLN A 244 -5.79 -4.58 -7.70
C GLN A 244 -4.49 -3.88 -8.13
N ASP A 245 -3.87 -3.07 -7.28
CA ASP A 245 -2.65 -2.33 -7.61
C ASP A 245 -1.45 -3.27 -7.78
N VAL A 246 -1.30 -4.30 -6.94
CA VAL A 246 -0.28 -5.35 -7.09
C VAL A 246 -0.48 -6.09 -8.43
N PHE A 247 -1.72 -6.55 -8.68
CA PHE A 247 -2.08 -7.21 -9.91
C PHE A 247 -1.77 -6.34 -11.13
N GLN A 248 -2.14 -5.07 -11.09
CA GLN A 248 -2.01 -4.13 -12.19
C GLN A 248 -0.54 -3.82 -12.52
N ARG A 249 0.30 -3.63 -11.48
CA ARG A 249 1.75 -3.43 -11.63
C ARG A 249 2.43 -4.65 -12.21
N VAL A 250 2.05 -5.84 -11.76
CA VAL A 250 2.59 -7.11 -12.27
C VAL A 250 2.17 -7.34 -13.73
N ASN A 251 0.90 -7.08 -14.05
CA ASN A 251 0.39 -7.24 -15.42
C ASN A 251 0.91 -6.18 -16.41
N ALA A 252 1.42 -5.05 -15.93
CA ALA A 252 2.09 -4.06 -16.77
C ALA A 252 3.45 -4.54 -17.34
N SER A 253 3.97 -5.66 -16.85
CA SER A 253 5.25 -6.25 -17.25
C SER A 253 5.29 -6.65 -18.72
N LYS A 254 6.46 -6.52 -19.37
CA LYS A 254 6.63 -6.88 -20.77
C LYS A 254 6.54 -8.39 -21.07
N ASN A 255 6.73 -9.24 -20.08
CA ASN A 255 6.62 -10.69 -20.20
C ASN A 255 6.46 -11.36 -18.83
N GLU A 256 6.07 -12.63 -18.83
CA GLU A 256 5.82 -13.46 -17.66
C GLU A 256 7.04 -13.55 -16.71
N ARG A 257 8.24 -13.64 -17.24
CA ARG A 257 9.48 -13.73 -16.43
C ARG A 257 9.73 -12.43 -15.65
N VAL A 258 9.49 -11.29 -16.30
CA VAL A 258 9.58 -9.97 -15.66
C VAL A 258 8.50 -9.80 -14.60
N ALA A 259 7.27 -10.25 -14.88
CA ALA A 259 6.17 -10.24 -13.92
C ALA A 259 6.54 -11.03 -12.64
N MET A 260 7.02 -12.25 -12.79
CA MET A 260 7.39 -13.11 -11.68
C MET A 260 8.58 -12.58 -10.88
N TRP A 261 9.72 -12.37 -11.54
CA TRP A 261 10.96 -12.01 -10.85
C TRP A 261 11.02 -10.55 -10.41
N GLY A 262 10.41 -9.62 -11.16
CA GLY A 262 10.30 -8.22 -10.77
C GLY A 262 9.50 -8.08 -9.47
N THR A 263 8.42 -8.87 -9.32
CA THR A 263 7.61 -8.88 -8.11
C THR A 263 8.33 -9.56 -6.94
N THR A 264 8.92 -10.73 -7.16
CA THR A 264 9.64 -11.48 -6.10
C THR A 264 10.81 -10.67 -5.56
N ILE A 265 11.67 -10.14 -6.45
CA ILE A 265 12.85 -9.37 -6.03
C ILE A 265 12.43 -8.02 -5.44
N GLY A 266 11.37 -7.39 -5.98
CA GLY A 266 10.81 -6.18 -5.41
C GLY A 266 10.35 -6.35 -3.96
N GLY A 267 9.66 -7.46 -3.66
CA GLY A 267 9.23 -7.80 -2.30
C GLY A 267 10.40 -8.08 -1.35
N ILE A 268 11.40 -8.82 -1.81
CA ILE A 268 12.63 -9.07 -1.02
C ILE A 268 13.37 -7.76 -0.75
N SER A 269 13.50 -6.90 -1.77
CA SER A 269 14.14 -5.58 -1.63
C SER A 269 13.39 -4.68 -0.65
N TYR A 270 12.07 -4.71 -0.68
CA TYR A 270 11.22 -4.00 0.27
C TYR A 270 11.54 -4.40 1.72
N PHE A 271 11.56 -5.70 2.03
CA PHE A 271 11.83 -6.22 3.36
C PHE A 271 13.14 -5.67 3.95
N PHE A 272 14.22 -5.79 3.20
CA PHE A 272 15.52 -5.32 3.68
C PHE A 272 15.61 -3.80 3.77
N PHE A 273 14.99 -3.08 2.84
CA PHE A 273 15.07 -1.63 2.83
C PHE A 273 14.16 -0.99 3.89
N ALA A 274 13.10 -1.65 4.34
CA ALA A 274 12.25 -1.19 5.43
C ALA A 274 13.02 -1.05 6.77
N ALA A 275 14.14 -1.74 6.94
CA ALA A 275 15.01 -1.56 8.10
C ALA A 275 15.64 -0.15 8.17
N VAL A 276 15.73 0.57 7.03
CA VAL A 276 16.34 1.92 6.98
C VAL A 276 15.55 2.95 7.78
N PRO A 277 14.23 3.15 7.54
CA PRO A 277 13.45 4.07 8.36
C PRO A 277 13.32 3.61 9.82
N LEU A 278 13.32 2.30 10.11
CA LEU A 278 13.29 1.79 11.49
C LEU A 278 14.58 2.16 12.24
N PHE A 279 15.73 1.99 11.60
CA PHE A 279 17.00 2.41 12.17
C PHE A 279 17.03 3.93 12.41
N LEU A 280 16.53 4.73 11.46
CA LEU A 280 16.43 6.18 11.58
C LEU A 280 15.55 6.58 12.78
N ALA A 281 14.39 5.91 12.94
CA ALA A 281 13.46 6.14 14.03
C ALA A 281 14.08 5.81 15.39
N TYR A 282 14.74 4.66 15.51
CA TYR A 282 15.41 4.31 16.76
C TYR A 282 16.61 5.22 17.05
N SER A 283 17.31 5.71 16.02
CA SER A 283 18.36 6.73 16.21
C SER A 283 17.82 8.01 16.86
N ALA A 284 16.55 8.38 16.57
CA ALA A 284 15.91 9.54 17.19
C ALA A 284 15.83 9.41 18.72
N THR A 285 15.56 8.21 19.25
CA THR A 285 15.50 7.94 20.70
C THR A 285 16.85 8.18 21.40
N LEU A 286 17.96 8.04 20.66
CA LEU A 286 19.30 8.25 21.18
C LEU A 286 19.80 9.69 21.01
N ILE A 287 19.28 10.41 20.00
CA ILE A 287 19.66 11.80 19.71
C ILE A 287 18.89 12.75 20.61
N ASP A 288 17.57 12.60 20.72
CA ASP A 288 16.70 13.42 21.57
C ASP A 288 15.55 12.59 22.16
N PRO A 289 15.79 11.88 23.28
CA PRO A 289 14.76 11.08 23.95
C PRO A 289 13.53 11.90 24.37
N ALA A 290 13.73 13.15 24.82
CA ALA A 290 12.64 14.00 25.30
C ALA A 290 11.69 14.42 24.15
N MET A 291 12.25 14.68 22.97
CA MET A 291 11.45 14.94 21.77
C MET A 291 10.63 13.71 21.40
N VAL A 292 11.24 12.54 21.42
CA VAL A 292 10.55 11.27 21.06
C VAL A 292 9.43 10.99 22.04
N GLU A 293 9.66 11.08 23.36
CA GLU A 293 8.63 10.88 24.40
C GLU A 293 7.45 11.82 24.18
N ARG A 294 7.71 13.11 23.96
CA ARG A 294 6.64 14.09 23.70
C ARG A 294 5.81 13.75 22.47
N PHE A 295 6.43 13.42 21.35
CA PHE A 295 5.69 13.12 20.12
C PHE A 295 5.05 11.73 20.12
N MET A 296 5.55 10.78 20.92
CA MET A 296 4.84 9.52 21.14
C MET A 296 3.48 9.75 21.80
N ASP A 297 3.38 10.74 22.70
CA ASP A 297 2.13 11.10 23.37
C ASP A 297 1.21 12.01 22.53
N GLU A 298 1.77 12.90 21.70
CA GLU A 298 1.02 13.89 20.91
C GLU A 298 0.64 13.37 19.53
N ASP A 299 1.63 13.07 18.69
CA ASP A 299 1.50 12.50 17.34
C ASP A 299 2.84 11.87 16.91
N SER A 300 2.92 10.57 17.04
CA SER A 300 4.14 9.81 16.78
C SER A 300 4.66 9.90 15.33
N GLN A 301 3.82 10.29 14.39
CA GLN A 301 4.20 10.48 12.98
C GLN A 301 5.10 11.71 12.78
N LEU A 302 5.12 12.62 13.75
CA LEU A 302 5.96 13.82 13.73
C LEU A 302 7.40 13.59 14.20
N ILE A 303 7.73 12.42 14.74
CA ILE A 303 9.07 12.12 15.29
C ILE A 303 10.15 12.32 14.21
N LEU A 304 10.04 11.63 13.08
CA LEU A 304 11.05 11.72 12.01
C LEU A 304 11.12 13.12 11.38
N PRO A 305 10.02 13.76 10.98
CA PRO A 305 10.07 15.13 10.48
C PRO A 305 10.76 16.10 11.43
N ASN A 306 10.47 16.03 12.75
CA ASN A 306 11.07 16.92 13.73
C ASN A 306 12.54 16.59 14.02
N LEU A 307 12.94 15.32 14.06
CA LEU A 307 14.34 14.93 14.11
C LEU A 307 15.14 15.59 12.98
N ILE A 308 14.61 15.50 11.76
CA ILE A 308 15.30 16.01 10.57
C ILE A 308 15.41 17.55 10.60
N ILE A 309 14.33 18.24 10.91
CA ILE A 309 14.32 19.72 10.94
C ILE A 309 15.18 20.24 12.09
N GLY A 310 15.12 19.61 13.26
CA GLY A 310 15.78 20.08 14.46
C GLY A 310 17.29 19.81 14.50
N TYR A 311 17.73 18.69 13.93
CA TYR A 311 19.09 18.19 14.16
C TYR A 311 19.94 18.06 12.90
N MET A 312 19.35 18.01 11.71
CA MET A 312 20.14 17.74 10.51
C MET A 312 20.48 18.97 9.69
N PRO A 313 21.60 18.95 8.95
CA PRO A 313 21.97 20.05 8.08
C PRO A 313 20.92 20.23 6.97
N PHE A 314 20.79 21.47 6.47
CA PHE A 314 19.77 21.85 5.48
C PHE A 314 19.73 20.93 4.23
N ALA A 315 20.90 20.49 3.75
CA ALA A 315 20.96 19.55 2.62
C ALA A 315 20.28 18.21 2.93
N ALA A 316 20.46 17.68 4.15
CA ALA A 316 19.80 16.45 4.58
C ALA A 316 18.28 16.64 4.76
N GLN A 317 17.84 17.81 5.23
CA GLN A 317 16.40 18.14 5.28
C GLN A 317 15.78 18.12 3.87
N VAL A 318 16.41 18.75 2.89
CA VAL A 318 15.94 18.74 1.49
C VAL A 318 15.86 17.32 0.95
N VAL A 319 16.88 16.52 1.19
CA VAL A 319 16.94 15.13 0.70
C VAL A 319 15.90 14.24 1.39
N PHE A 320 15.72 14.37 2.70
CA PHE A 320 14.73 13.60 3.44
C PHE A 320 13.30 13.92 2.99
N PHE A 321 12.92 15.20 2.95
CA PHE A 321 11.58 15.59 2.52
C PHE A 321 11.33 15.29 1.04
N GLY A 322 12.36 15.37 0.19
CA GLY A 322 12.29 14.89 -1.18
C GLY A 322 12.03 13.38 -1.25
N ALA A 323 12.73 12.58 -0.45
CA ALA A 323 12.50 11.15 -0.35
C ALA A 323 11.12 10.83 0.22
N LEU A 324 10.70 11.49 1.30
CA LEU A 324 9.40 11.29 1.93
C LEU A 324 8.24 11.61 0.98
N ILE A 325 8.30 12.73 0.28
CA ILE A 325 7.31 13.08 -0.76
C ILE A 325 7.31 12.03 -1.89
N SER A 326 8.48 11.54 -2.29
CA SER A 326 8.60 10.48 -3.30
C SER A 326 7.89 9.20 -2.85
N VAL A 327 8.12 8.79 -1.60
CA VAL A 327 7.47 7.64 -0.96
C VAL A 327 5.95 7.78 -1.05
N ILE A 328 5.42 8.90 -0.56
CA ILE A 328 3.97 9.13 -0.50
C ILE A 328 3.36 9.20 -1.91
N MET A 329 3.96 9.98 -2.82
CA MET A 329 3.43 10.16 -4.18
C MET A 329 3.46 8.87 -5.01
N SER A 330 4.49 8.03 -4.87
CA SER A 330 4.62 6.76 -5.61
C SER A 330 3.54 5.76 -5.19
N THR A 331 3.27 5.66 -3.89
CA THR A 331 2.20 4.80 -3.35
C THR A 331 0.83 5.37 -3.70
N ALA A 332 0.59 6.66 -3.43
CA ALA A 332 -0.68 7.33 -3.69
C ALA A 332 -1.15 7.20 -5.14
N SER A 333 -0.26 7.39 -6.12
CA SER A 333 -0.65 7.33 -7.53
C SER A 333 -1.11 5.94 -7.99
N GLY A 334 -0.41 4.89 -7.53
CA GLY A 334 -0.77 3.51 -7.86
C GLY A 334 -2.06 3.06 -7.17
N THR A 335 -2.19 3.38 -5.88
CA THR A 335 -3.37 3.03 -5.08
C THR A 335 -4.62 3.84 -5.42
N LEU A 336 -4.46 5.05 -5.97
CA LEU A 336 -5.55 5.86 -6.51
C LEU A 336 -6.06 5.31 -7.86
N LEU A 337 -5.15 4.85 -8.71
CA LEU A 337 -5.48 4.30 -10.02
C LEU A 337 -6.26 2.97 -9.91
N ALA A 338 -5.87 2.09 -9.00
CA ALA A 338 -6.39 0.73 -8.88
C ALA A 338 -7.92 0.65 -8.67
N PRO A 339 -8.52 1.30 -7.65
CA PRO A 339 -9.97 1.27 -7.44
C PRO A 339 -10.73 1.97 -8.56
N SER A 340 -10.15 3.02 -9.16
CA SER A 340 -10.76 3.74 -10.27
C SER A 340 -10.89 2.88 -11.53
N VAL A 341 -9.86 2.08 -11.82
CA VAL A 341 -9.87 1.10 -12.92
C VAL A 341 -10.87 -0.02 -12.61
N THR A 342 -10.85 -0.57 -11.40
CA THR A 342 -11.78 -1.61 -10.96
C THR A 342 -13.24 -1.15 -11.09
N PHE A 343 -13.53 0.09 -10.68
CA PHE A 343 -14.86 0.66 -10.83
C PHE A 343 -15.29 0.76 -12.30
N SER A 344 -14.45 1.31 -13.15
CA SER A 344 -14.78 1.54 -14.56
C SER A 344 -14.91 0.25 -15.36
N GLU A 345 -13.98 -0.69 -15.20
CA GLU A 345 -13.98 -1.97 -15.93
C GLU A 345 -15.02 -2.94 -15.37
N ASN A 346 -15.06 -3.14 -14.04
CA ASN A 346 -15.84 -4.21 -13.45
C ASN A 346 -17.24 -3.77 -12.98
N ILE A 347 -17.45 -2.51 -12.67
CA ILE A 347 -18.78 -2.03 -12.29
C ILE A 347 -19.45 -1.35 -13.47
N LEU A 348 -18.89 -0.24 -13.96
CA LEU A 348 -19.56 0.61 -14.95
C LEU A 348 -19.71 -0.09 -16.32
N ARG A 349 -18.64 -0.68 -16.86
CA ARG A 349 -18.67 -1.39 -18.15
C ARG A 349 -19.62 -2.58 -18.15
N GLY A 350 -19.87 -3.19 -17.01
CA GLY A 350 -20.84 -4.28 -16.91
C GLY A 350 -22.30 -3.85 -17.05
N TYR A 351 -22.62 -2.58 -16.80
CA TYR A 351 -23.93 -1.99 -17.06
C TYR A 351 -23.99 -1.31 -18.44
N TRP A 352 -22.85 -0.90 -18.96
CA TRP A 352 -22.74 -0.27 -20.28
C TRP A 352 -21.88 -1.15 -21.21
N THR A 353 -22.49 -2.21 -21.73
CA THR A 353 -21.78 -3.29 -22.47
C THR A 353 -21.14 -2.83 -23.78
N ASP A 354 -21.71 -1.80 -24.44
CA ASP A 354 -21.24 -1.28 -25.73
C ASP A 354 -20.22 -0.15 -25.58
N MET A 355 -19.59 -0.04 -24.42
CA MET A 355 -18.59 0.98 -24.12
C MET A 355 -17.37 0.85 -25.04
N THR A 356 -17.10 1.90 -25.79
CA THR A 356 -15.89 1.99 -26.63
C THR A 356 -14.65 2.18 -25.76
N ASP A 357 -13.46 1.90 -26.29
CA ASP A 357 -12.19 2.08 -25.58
C ASP A 357 -12.00 3.54 -25.10
N ARG A 358 -12.39 4.52 -25.92
CA ARG A 358 -12.34 5.94 -25.55
C ARG A 358 -13.28 6.27 -24.39
N GLN A 359 -14.46 5.68 -24.36
CA GLN A 359 -15.43 5.85 -23.26
C GLN A 359 -14.93 5.19 -21.99
N LEU A 360 -14.31 4.01 -22.06
CA LEU A 360 -13.66 3.36 -20.92
C LEU A 360 -12.54 4.22 -20.36
N LEU A 361 -11.67 4.75 -21.21
CA LEU A 361 -10.60 5.65 -20.79
C LEU A 361 -11.14 6.91 -20.09
N LEU A 362 -12.18 7.53 -20.66
CA LEU A 362 -12.80 8.71 -20.07
C LEU A 362 -13.47 8.40 -18.74
N SER A 363 -14.23 7.30 -18.66
CA SER A 363 -14.90 6.87 -17.41
C SER A 363 -13.89 6.55 -16.32
N THR A 364 -12.75 5.92 -16.67
CA THR A 364 -11.67 5.66 -15.71
C THR A 364 -11.05 6.96 -15.20
N ARG A 365 -10.81 7.94 -16.05
CA ARG A 365 -10.34 9.26 -15.64
C ARG A 365 -11.32 10.00 -14.72
N LEU A 366 -12.61 9.94 -15.03
CA LEU A 366 -13.66 10.49 -14.16
C LEU A 366 -13.73 9.76 -12.81
N ALA A 367 -13.58 8.44 -12.81
CA ALA A 367 -13.50 7.66 -11.59
C ALA A 367 -12.28 8.04 -10.73
N VAL A 368 -11.11 8.31 -11.35
CA VAL A 368 -9.92 8.83 -10.63
C VAL A 368 -10.23 10.14 -9.94
N VAL A 369 -10.90 11.09 -10.63
CA VAL A 369 -11.30 12.37 -10.03
C VAL A 369 -12.26 12.14 -8.86
N ALA A 370 -13.32 11.36 -9.08
CA ALA A 370 -14.33 11.11 -8.06
C ALA A 370 -13.73 10.41 -6.83
N PHE A 371 -12.91 9.39 -7.04
CA PHE A 371 -12.26 8.65 -5.96
C PHE A 371 -11.27 9.52 -5.19
N THR A 372 -10.50 10.39 -5.88
CA THR A 372 -9.63 11.38 -5.23
C THR A 372 -10.40 12.29 -4.28
N LEU A 373 -11.55 12.81 -4.71
CA LEU A 373 -12.38 13.68 -3.87
C LEU A 373 -12.95 12.92 -2.66
N ILE A 374 -13.46 11.70 -2.87
CA ILE A 374 -13.98 10.85 -1.79
C ILE A 374 -12.90 10.60 -0.75
N VAL A 375 -11.72 10.22 -1.19
CA VAL A 375 -10.60 9.90 -0.30
C VAL A 375 -10.06 11.14 0.41
N ALA A 376 -9.98 12.30 -0.26
CA ALA A 376 -9.56 13.53 0.39
C ALA A 376 -10.54 13.94 1.49
N VAL A 377 -11.85 13.84 1.24
CA VAL A 377 -12.88 14.08 2.27
C VAL A 377 -12.76 13.07 3.40
N TYR A 378 -12.57 11.78 3.11
CA TYR A 378 -12.35 10.76 4.13
C TYR A 378 -11.12 11.09 5.00
N ALA A 379 -9.98 11.42 4.38
CA ALA A 379 -8.74 11.72 5.08
C ALA A 379 -8.85 12.91 6.05
N VAL A 380 -9.66 13.93 5.73
CA VAL A 380 -9.89 15.08 6.63
C VAL A 380 -10.99 14.83 7.67
N SER A 381 -11.73 13.73 7.55
CA SER A 381 -12.87 13.40 8.43
C SER A 381 -12.53 12.30 9.45
N THR A 382 -11.37 11.69 9.35
CA THR A 382 -10.96 10.60 10.26
C THR A 382 -9.84 11.06 11.17
N ASP A 383 -9.89 10.59 12.43
CA ASP A 383 -8.81 10.79 13.41
C ASP A 383 -7.87 9.56 13.48
N ALA A 384 -8.05 8.58 12.60
CA ALA A 384 -7.21 7.38 12.57
C ALA A 384 -5.78 7.69 12.12
N THR A 385 -4.80 7.02 12.74
CA THR A 385 -3.40 7.12 12.33
C THR A 385 -3.16 6.53 10.93
N ILE A 386 -2.07 6.94 10.27
CA ILE A 386 -1.67 6.42 8.95
C ILE A 386 -1.56 4.90 8.98
N HIS A 387 -0.91 4.34 10.01
CA HIS A 387 -0.75 2.89 10.16
C HIS A 387 -2.09 2.16 10.24
N HIS A 388 -3.00 2.62 11.10
CA HIS A 388 -4.32 2.00 11.29
C HIS A 388 -5.21 2.08 10.04
N MET A 389 -5.15 3.22 9.32
CA MET A 389 -5.87 3.36 8.06
C MET A 389 -5.41 2.35 7.00
N VAL A 390 -4.11 2.08 6.93
CA VAL A 390 -3.55 1.12 5.97
C VAL A 390 -3.88 -0.31 6.36
N GLU A 391 -3.73 -0.67 7.63
CA GLU A 391 -4.00 -2.03 8.11
C GLU A 391 -5.46 -2.44 7.87
N SER A 392 -6.41 -1.56 8.11
CA SER A 392 -7.84 -1.82 7.91
C SER A 392 -8.19 -2.21 6.47
N ALA A 393 -7.40 -1.76 5.48
CA ALA A 393 -7.61 -2.06 4.07
C ALA A 393 -7.52 -3.56 3.73
N TYR A 394 -6.72 -4.33 4.47
CA TYR A 394 -6.46 -5.74 4.15
C TYR A 394 -7.39 -6.73 4.86
N ARG A 395 -8.09 -6.30 5.90
CA ARG A 395 -9.01 -7.13 6.67
C ARG A 395 -10.18 -7.62 5.82
N VAL A 396 -10.81 -6.73 5.05
CA VAL A 396 -11.94 -7.07 4.17
C VAL A 396 -11.53 -8.00 3.02
N THR A 397 -10.35 -7.78 2.43
CA THR A 397 -9.87 -8.60 1.31
C THR A 397 -9.39 -9.97 1.77
N LEU A 398 -8.85 -10.10 2.98
CA LEU A 398 -8.54 -11.39 3.60
C LEU A 398 -9.82 -12.22 3.80
N ALA A 399 -10.83 -11.61 4.43
CA ALA A 399 -12.08 -12.31 4.75
C ALA A 399 -12.91 -12.66 3.51
N GLY A 400 -12.89 -11.83 2.45
CA GLY A 400 -13.81 -11.98 1.33
C GLY A 400 -13.18 -12.40 0.00
N ALA A 401 -11.97 -11.96 -0.33
CA ALA A 401 -11.42 -12.05 -1.68
C ALA A 401 -10.31 -13.11 -1.84
N PHE A 402 -9.51 -13.33 -0.80
CA PHE A 402 -8.36 -14.24 -0.88
C PHE A 402 -8.75 -15.68 -1.19
N VAL A 403 -9.75 -16.22 -0.49
CA VAL A 403 -10.19 -17.60 -0.69
C VAL A 403 -10.80 -17.81 -2.09
N PRO A 404 -11.74 -16.99 -2.59
CA PRO A 404 -12.22 -17.11 -3.96
C PRO A 404 -11.14 -16.99 -5.02
N LEU A 405 -10.16 -16.08 -4.86
CA LEU A 405 -9.05 -15.94 -5.79
C LEU A 405 -8.20 -17.23 -5.85
N THR A 406 -7.75 -17.69 -4.68
CA THR A 406 -6.86 -18.84 -4.57
C THR A 406 -7.55 -20.13 -5.03
N ALA A 407 -8.76 -20.39 -4.54
CA ALA A 407 -9.55 -21.54 -4.97
C ALA A 407 -9.85 -21.49 -6.46
N GLY A 408 -10.21 -20.32 -6.99
CA GLY A 408 -10.48 -20.14 -8.41
C GLY A 408 -9.30 -20.45 -9.32
N LEU A 409 -8.07 -20.14 -8.87
CA LEU A 409 -6.85 -20.42 -9.64
C LEU A 409 -6.40 -21.88 -9.54
N PHE A 410 -6.50 -22.49 -8.36
CA PHE A 410 -5.79 -23.74 -8.07
C PHE A 410 -6.72 -24.94 -7.78
N TRP A 411 -8.00 -24.70 -7.49
CA TRP A 411 -8.94 -25.77 -7.15
C TRP A 411 -10.02 -25.97 -8.22
N LYS A 412 -10.00 -27.12 -8.88
CA LYS A 412 -10.91 -27.43 -10.01
C LYS A 412 -12.40 -27.42 -9.65
N ARG A 413 -12.74 -27.74 -8.38
CA ARG A 413 -14.13 -27.77 -7.90
C ARG A 413 -14.67 -26.41 -7.46
N ALA A 414 -13.83 -25.36 -7.43
CA ALA A 414 -14.32 -24.03 -7.14
C ALA A 414 -15.43 -23.65 -8.11
N ASN A 415 -16.57 -23.21 -7.60
CA ASN A 415 -17.78 -22.89 -8.37
C ASN A 415 -18.47 -21.64 -7.83
N ASN A 416 -19.55 -21.22 -8.49
CA ASN A 416 -20.28 -19.99 -8.12
C ASN A 416 -20.86 -20.06 -6.70
N LEU A 417 -21.41 -21.21 -6.29
CA LEU A 417 -21.98 -21.37 -4.96
C LEU A 417 -20.89 -21.23 -3.89
N GLY A 418 -19.75 -21.89 -4.09
CA GLY A 418 -18.59 -21.79 -3.19
C GLY A 418 -18.09 -20.37 -3.05
N ALA A 419 -17.93 -19.66 -4.18
CA ALA A 419 -17.49 -18.25 -4.15
C ALA A 419 -18.50 -17.35 -3.42
N THR A 420 -19.80 -17.51 -3.67
CA THR A 420 -20.85 -16.74 -2.99
C THR A 420 -20.85 -17.00 -1.48
N LEU A 421 -20.79 -18.28 -1.07
CA LEU A 421 -20.73 -18.65 0.35
C LEU A 421 -19.44 -18.10 1.00
N ALA A 422 -18.29 -18.21 0.34
CA ALA A 422 -17.03 -17.69 0.85
C ALA A 422 -17.10 -16.17 1.11
N ILE A 423 -17.65 -15.41 0.16
CA ILE A 423 -17.77 -13.94 0.28
C ILE A 423 -18.75 -13.58 1.40
N VAL A 424 -19.98 -14.12 1.32
CA VAL A 424 -21.06 -13.72 2.25
C VAL A 424 -20.74 -14.14 3.68
N LEU A 425 -20.29 -15.36 3.87
CA LEU A 425 -19.96 -15.86 5.21
C LEU A 425 -18.66 -15.24 5.72
N GLY A 426 -17.64 -15.10 4.89
CA GLY A 426 -16.35 -14.52 5.28
C GLY A 426 -16.47 -13.06 5.69
N ILE A 427 -17.00 -12.21 4.81
CA ILE A 427 -17.21 -10.78 5.10
C ILE A 427 -18.25 -10.61 6.19
N GLY A 428 -19.36 -11.39 6.16
CA GLY A 428 -20.42 -11.31 7.16
C GLY A 428 -19.92 -11.66 8.57
N THR A 429 -19.09 -12.70 8.70
CA THR A 429 -18.48 -13.07 9.99
C THR A 429 -17.53 -11.99 10.48
N TRP A 430 -16.65 -11.50 9.61
CA TRP A 430 -15.73 -10.42 9.98
C TRP A 430 -16.48 -9.18 10.45
N LEU A 431 -17.45 -8.66 9.66
CA LEU A 431 -18.24 -7.49 10.03
C LEU A 431 -19.04 -7.68 11.31
N PHE A 432 -19.64 -8.87 11.49
CA PHE A 432 -20.40 -9.15 12.70
C PHE A 432 -19.51 -9.10 13.95
N LEU A 433 -18.33 -9.69 13.89
CA LEU A 433 -17.39 -9.69 15.01
C LEU A 433 -16.85 -8.27 15.25
N GLU A 434 -16.44 -7.55 14.20
CA GLU A 434 -15.89 -6.19 14.30
C GLU A 434 -16.90 -5.19 14.91
N LEU A 435 -18.20 -5.32 14.57
CA LEU A 435 -19.22 -4.33 14.99
C LEU A 435 -19.94 -4.69 16.27
N PHE A 436 -20.10 -5.96 16.61
CA PHE A 436 -21.00 -6.41 17.67
C PHE A 436 -20.32 -7.22 18.79
N VAL A 437 -19.08 -7.66 18.58
CA VAL A 437 -18.35 -8.42 19.60
C VAL A 437 -17.25 -7.52 20.16
N PRO A 438 -17.13 -7.38 21.50
CA PRO A 438 -16.01 -6.66 22.09
C PRO A 438 -14.68 -7.23 21.61
N GLU A 439 -13.65 -6.41 21.54
CA GLU A 439 -12.30 -6.83 21.20
C GLU A 439 -11.91 -8.09 21.97
N GLY A 440 -11.59 -9.14 21.23
CA GLY A 440 -11.26 -10.46 21.77
C GLY A 440 -9.80 -10.80 21.48
N ASP A 441 -9.35 -11.93 22.01
CA ASP A 441 -7.95 -12.39 21.89
C ASP A 441 -7.54 -12.79 20.45
N ILE A 442 -8.50 -12.94 19.54
CA ILE A 442 -8.25 -13.34 18.13
C ILE A 442 -8.90 -12.32 17.21
N GLU A 443 -8.11 -11.80 16.30
CA GLU A 443 -8.52 -10.81 15.30
C GLU A 443 -9.70 -11.29 14.43
N PRO A 444 -10.79 -10.50 14.30
CA PRO A 444 -12.04 -10.85 13.60
C PRO A 444 -11.85 -11.37 12.16
N GLN A 445 -10.87 -10.84 11.44
CA GLN A 445 -10.59 -11.24 10.04
C GLN A 445 -10.09 -12.69 9.92
N LEU A 446 -9.49 -13.28 10.94
CA LEU A 446 -9.10 -14.68 10.91
C LEU A 446 -10.30 -15.61 10.95
N TYR A 447 -11.30 -15.28 11.76
CA TYR A 447 -12.57 -16.00 11.73
C TYR A 447 -13.24 -15.84 10.36
N GLY A 448 -13.23 -14.62 9.79
CA GLY A 448 -13.71 -14.36 8.44
C GLY A 448 -13.01 -15.23 7.40
N LEU A 449 -11.68 -15.34 7.45
CA LEU A 449 -10.89 -16.20 6.57
C LEU A 449 -11.27 -17.69 6.71
N ALA A 450 -11.35 -18.19 7.94
CA ALA A 450 -11.67 -19.59 8.21
C ALA A 450 -13.09 -19.95 7.70
N VAL A 451 -14.06 -19.09 7.99
CA VAL A 451 -15.45 -19.28 7.56
C VAL A 451 -15.59 -19.11 6.04
N SER A 452 -14.85 -18.19 5.42
CA SER A 452 -14.75 -18.07 3.95
C SER A 452 -14.22 -19.36 3.31
N ALA A 453 -13.16 -19.96 3.89
CA ALA A 453 -12.62 -21.21 3.40
C ALA A 453 -13.64 -22.37 3.54
N LEU A 454 -14.34 -22.46 4.66
CA LEU A 454 -15.41 -23.43 4.87
C LEU A 454 -16.56 -23.23 3.85
N GLY A 455 -16.99 -22.00 3.63
CA GLY A 455 -18.02 -21.66 2.62
C GLY A 455 -17.61 -22.07 1.21
N MET A 456 -16.35 -21.84 0.83
CA MET A 456 -15.81 -22.29 -0.45
C MET A 456 -15.79 -23.81 -0.56
N LEU A 457 -15.39 -24.53 0.48
CA LEU A 457 -15.36 -25.99 0.51
C LEU A 457 -16.79 -26.56 0.40
N ILE A 458 -17.70 -26.11 1.25
CA ILE A 458 -19.10 -26.55 1.22
C ILE A 458 -19.72 -26.34 -0.16
N GLY A 459 -19.64 -25.14 -0.72
CA GLY A 459 -20.20 -24.85 -2.01
C GLY A 459 -19.51 -25.59 -3.16
N GLY A 460 -18.19 -25.84 -3.07
CA GLY A 460 -17.43 -26.59 -4.05
C GLY A 460 -17.75 -28.10 -4.11
N TYR A 461 -18.32 -28.64 -3.02
CA TYR A 461 -18.78 -30.04 -2.98
C TYR A 461 -20.28 -30.20 -3.20
N LEU A 462 -21.10 -29.16 -2.96
CA LEU A 462 -22.54 -29.19 -3.12
C LEU A 462 -23.02 -28.71 -4.50
N GLY A 463 -22.26 -27.86 -5.19
CA GLY A 463 -22.53 -27.33 -6.51
C GLY A 463 -21.63 -27.94 -7.55
#